data_1595e6ae55ef44cbc97e9ef406325509
#
_entry.id   1595e6ae55ef44cbc97e9ef406325509
#
_cell.length_a   1.000
_cell.length_b   1.000
_cell.length_c   1.000
_cell.angle_alpha   90.00
_cell.angle_beta   90.00
_cell.angle_gamma   90.00
#
_symmetry.space_group_name_H-M   'P 1'
#
loop_
_entity.id
_entity.type
_entity.pdbx_description
1 polymer ?
#
loop_
_entity_poly.entity_id
_entity_poly.type
_entity_poly.pdbx_seq_one_letter_code
_entity_poly.pdbx_strand_id
1 'polypeptide(L)'
;MYVLTLKNRLNEFRAVQRLRELGLLDEGLLPLVEVVKKDVAFDRLVDPSTGEYVKVNKPYKSGKRKGQPRMCTVDDLETERDVTLDNISDAFAGKKVLVDFFRCYMPKYKGADPSKCKLVLKMSNDLAFYEEAVKRLADYRDLIPVISVIDELSNLSPKSLEALILELRKTSSNKPVAIRISTYEGYEHILSDLLGPDDYLIYDINETPPASRIEEFDELADLHIAAHSVLLCSPRKRDDGNKVYEDGCF
;
A
#
# COMPACT_ATOMS: atom_id res chain seq x y z
N MET A 1 15.06 -10.02 -7.82
CA MET A 1 14.47 -8.83 -7.17
C MET A 1 13.60 -9.30 -6.00
N TYR A 2 13.74 -8.70 -4.84
CA TYR A 2 12.89 -9.01 -3.68
C TYR A 2 11.85 -7.90 -3.49
N VAL A 3 10.60 -8.28 -3.17
CA VAL A 3 9.54 -7.34 -2.82
C VAL A 3 9.37 -7.33 -1.31
N LEU A 4 9.61 -6.16 -0.72
CA LEU A 4 9.40 -5.94 0.73
C LEU A 4 8.02 -5.33 0.95
N THR A 5 7.08 -6.12 1.48
CA THR A 5 5.74 -5.64 1.80
C THR A 5 5.70 -4.94 3.15
N LEU A 6 5.21 -3.72 3.15
CA LEU A 6 5.12 -2.84 4.31
C LEU A 6 3.70 -2.24 4.39
N LYS A 7 3.32 -1.79 5.58
CA LYS A 7 2.12 -0.96 5.75
C LYS A 7 2.52 0.48 6.04
N ASN A 8 1.68 1.45 5.69
CA ASN A 8 1.95 2.85 6.00
C ASN A 8 1.80 3.13 7.52
N ARG A 9 2.71 2.56 8.30
CA ARG A 9 2.78 2.70 9.76
C ARG A 9 4.09 3.35 10.17
N LEU A 10 4.03 4.18 11.21
CA LEU A 10 5.20 4.92 11.71
C LEU A 10 6.42 4.03 11.98
N ASN A 11 6.22 2.86 12.58
CA ASN A 11 7.33 1.97 12.90
C ASN A 11 7.95 1.32 11.66
N GLU A 12 7.13 1.04 10.64
CA GLU A 12 7.60 0.49 9.37
C GLU A 12 8.40 1.55 8.60
N PHE A 13 7.94 2.79 8.55
CA PHE A 13 8.69 3.89 7.93
C PHE A 13 9.99 4.21 8.69
N ARG A 14 10.01 4.09 10.02
CA ARG A 14 11.26 4.20 10.80
C ARG A 14 12.24 3.07 10.47
N ALA A 15 11.75 1.86 10.27
CA ALA A 15 12.59 0.74 9.84
C ALA A 15 13.17 0.99 8.43
N VAL A 16 12.36 1.48 7.48
CA VAL A 16 12.81 1.88 6.14
C VAL A 16 13.88 2.97 6.22
N GLN A 17 13.65 4.01 7.01
CA GLN A 17 14.64 5.05 7.23
C GLN A 17 15.97 4.49 7.76
N ARG A 18 15.89 3.56 8.71
CA ARG A 18 17.09 2.91 9.26
C ARG A 18 17.81 2.05 8.22
N LEU A 19 17.08 1.30 7.41
CA LEU A 19 17.66 0.52 6.30
C LEU A 19 18.38 1.44 5.31
N ARG A 20 17.77 2.59 4.99
CA ARG A 20 18.38 3.61 4.12
C ARG A 20 19.67 4.18 4.71
N GLU A 21 19.66 4.56 5.97
CA GLU A 21 20.86 5.07 6.69
C GLU A 21 22.01 4.05 6.69
N LEU A 22 21.69 2.77 6.70
CA LEU A 22 22.66 1.68 6.65
C LEU A 22 23.07 1.28 5.22
N GLY A 23 22.51 1.91 4.17
CA GLY A 23 22.75 1.53 2.78
C GLY A 23 22.20 0.17 2.39
N LEU A 24 21.25 -0.38 3.16
CA LEU A 24 20.66 -1.70 2.92
C LEU A 24 19.40 -1.66 2.06
N LEU A 25 18.93 -0.48 1.69
CA LEU A 25 17.84 -0.28 0.74
C LEU A 25 18.44 -0.21 -0.67
N ASP A 26 18.91 -1.32 -1.19
CA ASP A 26 19.65 -1.41 -2.45
C ASP A 26 18.73 -1.51 -3.70
N GLU A 27 19.34 -1.65 -4.90
CA GLU A 27 18.63 -1.77 -6.16
C GLU A 27 17.89 -3.11 -6.33
N GLY A 28 18.27 -4.13 -5.56
CA GLY A 28 17.63 -5.46 -5.59
C GLY A 28 16.31 -5.52 -4.82
N LEU A 29 15.96 -4.45 -4.07
CA LEU A 29 14.79 -4.39 -3.21
C LEU A 29 13.74 -3.44 -3.79
N LEU A 30 12.54 -3.96 -4.08
CA LEU A 30 11.38 -3.18 -4.49
C LEU A 30 10.36 -3.14 -3.33
N PRO A 31 10.15 -1.98 -2.71
CA PRO A 31 9.15 -1.86 -1.66
C PRO A 31 7.73 -1.90 -2.22
N LEU A 32 6.83 -2.61 -1.52
CA LEU A 32 5.38 -2.57 -1.71
C LEU A 32 4.74 -2.02 -0.44
N VAL A 33 4.14 -0.85 -0.51
CA VAL A 33 3.47 -0.22 0.63
C VAL A 33 1.96 -0.39 0.52
N GLU A 34 1.39 -1.17 1.44
CA GLU A 34 -0.07 -1.26 1.63
C GLU A 34 -0.57 -0.06 2.44
N VAL A 35 -1.38 0.78 1.82
CA VAL A 35 -2.01 1.94 2.47
C VAL A 35 -3.26 1.48 3.22
N VAL A 36 -3.15 1.35 4.53
CA VAL A 36 -4.22 0.85 5.41
C VAL A 36 -4.92 1.94 6.22
N LYS A 37 -4.37 3.13 6.25
CA LYS A 37 -4.91 4.30 6.94
C LYS A 37 -4.55 5.59 6.22
N LYS A 38 -5.33 6.64 6.47
CA LYS A 38 -4.99 7.99 6.05
C LYS A 38 -4.02 8.61 7.06
N ASP A 39 -2.96 9.22 6.58
CA ASP A 39 -2.09 10.08 7.38
C ASP A 39 -2.50 11.53 7.14
N VAL A 40 -2.73 12.28 8.20
CA VAL A 40 -3.19 13.66 8.14
C VAL A 40 -2.20 14.58 8.82
N ALA A 41 -2.03 15.77 8.23
CA ALA A 41 -1.30 16.88 8.83
C ALA A 41 -2.24 18.07 9.04
N PHE A 42 -1.90 18.87 10.03
CA PHE A 42 -2.58 20.12 10.36
C PHE A 42 -1.55 21.23 10.52
N ASP A 43 -1.90 22.42 10.13
CA ASP A 43 -1.10 23.57 10.49
C ASP A 43 -1.22 23.86 11.99
N ARG A 44 -0.33 24.68 12.53
CA ARG A 44 -0.41 25.08 13.92
C ARG A 44 -1.33 26.27 14.06
N LEU A 45 -2.25 26.20 15.01
CA LEU A 45 -3.16 27.31 15.28
C LEU A 45 -2.37 28.53 15.76
N VAL A 46 -2.55 29.64 15.06
CA VAL A 46 -1.93 30.93 15.37
C VAL A 46 -2.97 31.84 16.01
N ASP A 47 -2.61 32.50 17.09
CA ASP A 47 -3.44 33.56 17.69
C ASP A 47 -3.39 34.79 16.78
N PRO A 48 -4.52 35.24 16.21
CA PRO A 48 -4.56 36.35 15.27
C PRO A 48 -4.18 37.70 15.90
N SER A 49 -4.25 37.80 17.24
CA SER A 49 -3.92 39.04 17.97
C SER A 49 -2.42 39.19 18.24
N THR A 50 -1.72 38.07 18.45
CA THR A 50 -0.30 38.08 18.83
C THR A 50 0.61 37.56 17.72
N GLY A 51 0.08 36.80 16.76
CA GLY A 51 0.87 36.11 15.73
C GLY A 51 1.65 34.90 16.26
N GLU A 52 1.47 34.52 17.51
CA GLU A 52 2.16 33.39 18.12
C GLU A 52 1.32 32.08 18.03
N TYR A 53 2.02 30.93 18.11
CA TYR A 53 1.33 29.66 18.18
C TYR A 53 0.56 29.48 19.48
N VAL A 54 -0.70 29.11 19.39
CA VAL A 54 -1.53 28.77 20.54
C VAL A 54 -0.98 27.52 21.22
N LYS A 55 -0.72 27.63 22.53
CA LYS A 55 -0.20 26.52 23.35
C LYS A 55 -1.16 26.17 24.48
N VAL A 56 -1.31 24.88 24.72
CA VAL A 56 -2.15 24.35 25.81
C VAL A 56 -1.34 23.38 26.66
N ASN A 57 -1.72 23.30 27.92
CA ASN A 57 -1.13 22.35 28.84
C ASN A 57 -1.81 21.00 28.72
N LYS A 58 -1.09 19.97 28.27
CA LYS A 58 -1.61 18.59 28.15
C LYS A 58 -0.75 17.63 28.95
N PRO A 59 -1.33 16.62 29.62
CA PRO A 59 -0.55 15.62 30.33
C PRO A 59 0.16 14.67 29.34
N TYR A 60 1.33 14.18 29.72
CA TYR A 60 1.96 13.05 29.01
C TYR A 60 1.06 11.83 29.09
N LYS A 61 0.76 11.18 27.95
CA LYS A 61 -0.14 10.02 27.89
C LYS A 61 0.54 8.71 28.32
N SER A 62 1.87 8.61 28.18
CA SER A 62 2.63 7.37 28.43
C SER A 62 4.06 7.67 28.85
N GLY A 63 4.81 6.62 29.23
CA GLY A 63 6.20 6.68 29.63
C GLY A 63 6.43 7.15 31.05
N LYS A 64 7.70 7.39 31.44
CA LYS A 64 8.11 7.79 32.81
C LYS A 64 7.48 9.11 33.30
N ARG A 65 7.01 9.96 32.39
CA ARG A 65 6.40 11.26 32.71
C ARG A 65 4.87 11.24 32.60
N LYS A 66 4.21 10.07 32.52
CA LYS A 66 2.78 9.96 32.41
C LYS A 66 2.07 10.80 33.49
N GLY A 67 1.12 11.62 33.07
CA GLY A 67 0.36 12.51 33.95
C GLY A 67 1.03 13.86 34.23
N GLN A 68 2.34 14.03 33.98
CA GLN A 68 2.99 15.34 34.14
C GLN A 68 2.54 16.31 33.03
N PRO A 69 2.36 17.60 33.33
CA PRO A 69 1.96 18.59 32.35
C PRO A 69 3.07 18.87 31.35
N ARG A 70 2.70 19.12 30.09
CA ARG A 70 3.58 19.66 29.07
C ARG A 70 2.86 20.69 28.22
N MET A 71 3.56 21.73 27.81
CA MET A 71 3.05 22.67 26.82
C MET A 71 3.07 22.03 25.43
N CYS A 72 1.93 22.07 24.75
CA CYS A 72 1.79 21.57 23.37
C CYS A 72 1.17 22.67 22.52
N THR A 73 1.65 22.83 21.30
CA THR A 73 0.96 23.61 20.27
C THR A 73 -0.39 22.95 19.93
N VAL A 74 -1.36 23.75 19.55
CA VAL A 74 -2.68 23.31 19.10
C VAL A 74 -2.66 23.20 17.58
N ASP A 75 -3.26 22.14 17.06
CA ASP A 75 -3.47 21.96 15.63
C ASP A 75 -4.70 22.73 15.19
N ASP A 76 -4.62 23.42 14.07
CA ASP A 76 -5.76 24.03 13.42
C ASP A 76 -6.52 22.97 12.61
N LEU A 77 -7.67 22.54 13.12
CA LEU A 77 -8.45 21.44 12.54
C LEU A 77 -9.07 21.80 11.20
N GLU A 78 -9.17 23.09 10.86
CA GLU A 78 -9.68 23.54 9.56
C GLU A 78 -8.65 23.36 8.44
N THR A 79 -7.38 23.18 8.79
CA THR A 79 -6.26 22.98 7.86
C THR A 79 -5.92 21.52 7.61
N GLU A 80 -6.85 20.59 7.90
CA GLU A 80 -6.63 19.16 7.67
C GLU A 80 -6.30 18.86 6.21
N ARG A 81 -5.15 18.22 5.99
CA ARG A 81 -4.72 17.76 4.66
C ARG A 81 -4.20 16.34 4.71
N ASP A 82 -4.50 15.59 3.65
CA ASP A 82 -4.00 14.24 3.44
C ASP A 82 -2.54 14.29 2.99
N VAL A 83 -1.65 13.76 3.81
CA VAL A 83 -0.20 13.67 3.54
C VAL A 83 0.27 12.22 3.41
N THR A 84 -0.64 11.30 3.12
CA THR A 84 -0.34 9.86 3.07
C THR A 84 0.72 9.56 2.01
N LEU A 85 0.52 10.05 0.79
CA LEU A 85 1.42 9.80 -0.32
C LEU A 85 2.73 10.59 -0.18
N ASP A 86 2.68 11.81 0.35
CA ASP A 86 3.87 12.60 0.64
C ASP A 86 4.78 11.85 1.64
N ASN A 87 4.20 11.33 2.72
CA ASN A 87 4.95 10.56 3.73
C ASN A 87 5.58 9.30 3.14
N ILE A 88 4.90 8.62 2.20
CA ILE A 88 5.47 7.46 1.50
C ILE A 88 6.62 7.90 0.61
N SER A 89 6.41 8.91 -0.24
CA SER A 89 7.44 9.45 -1.13
C SER A 89 8.70 9.86 -0.36
N ASP A 90 8.53 10.60 0.73
CA ASP A 90 9.63 11.08 1.58
C ASP A 90 10.38 9.92 2.26
N ALA A 91 9.66 8.91 2.74
CA ALA A 91 10.27 7.76 3.41
C ALA A 91 11.25 7.02 2.50
N PHE A 92 10.94 6.92 1.21
CA PHE A 92 11.74 6.19 0.24
C PHE A 92 12.68 7.06 -0.61
N ALA A 93 12.53 8.38 -0.58
CA ALA A 93 13.45 9.38 -1.12
C ALA A 93 13.98 9.08 -2.54
N GLY A 94 13.07 9.01 -3.51
CA GLY A 94 13.39 8.84 -4.93
C GLY A 94 13.60 7.39 -5.39
N LYS A 95 13.40 6.40 -4.53
CA LYS A 95 13.30 4.99 -4.94
C LYS A 95 11.92 4.68 -5.47
N LYS A 96 11.85 3.82 -6.49
CA LYS A 96 10.58 3.27 -6.97
C LYS A 96 9.89 2.48 -5.85
N VAL A 97 8.61 2.74 -5.63
CA VAL A 97 7.79 2.10 -4.60
C VAL A 97 6.45 1.70 -5.20
N LEU A 98 6.09 0.45 -5.06
CA LEU A 98 4.74 -0.03 -5.34
C LEU A 98 3.80 0.44 -4.23
N VAL A 99 2.69 1.08 -4.58
CA VAL A 99 1.71 1.58 -3.60
C VAL A 99 0.35 0.97 -3.86
N ASP A 100 -0.10 0.16 -2.91
CA ASP A 100 -1.38 -0.53 -2.92
C ASP A 100 -2.34 0.09 -1.90
N PHE A 101 -3.41 0.71 -2.35
CA PHE A 101 -4.51 1.09 -1.47
C PHE A 101 -5.26 -0.16 -1.05
N PHE A 102 -4.88 -0.69 0.10
CA PHE A 102 -5.30 -2.00 0.56
C PHE A 102 -6.82 -2.14 0.61
N ARG A 103 -7.31 -3.18 -0.05
CA ARG A 103 -8.71 -3.59 -0.11
C ARG A 103 -8.84 -4.98 0.50
N CYS A 104 -9.99 -5.29 1.06
CA CYS A 104 -10.21 -6.62 1.59
C CYS A 104 -11.70 -6.96 1.67
N TYR A 105 -11.99 -8.24 1.56
CA TYR A 105 -13.31 -8.79 1.86
C TYR A 105 -13.42 -9.00 3.39
N MET A 106 -14.09 -8.08 4.07
CA MET A 106 -14.13 -8.03 5.55
C MET A 106 -14.59 -9.33 6.23
N PRO A 107 -15.52 -10.13 5.69
CA PRO A 107 -15.88 -11.40 6.31
C PRO A 107 -14.72 -12.36 6.57
N LYS A 108 -13.61 -12.23 5.82
CA LYS A 108 -12.37 -13.00 6.07
C LYS A 108 -11.62 -12.54 7.33
N TYR A 109 -11.89 -11.32 7.83
CA TYR A 109 -11.16 -10.71 8.96
C TYR A 109 -12.01 -10.71 10.22
N LYS A 110 -12.34 -11.92 10.72
CA LYS A 110 -13.11 -12.09 11.96
C LYS A 110 -12.41 -11.38 13.12
N GLY A 111 -13.16 -10.54 13.86
CA GLY A 111 -12.64 -9.79 15.01
C GLY A 111 -11.90 -8.50 14.68
N ALA A 112 -11.80 -8.08 13.42
CA ALA A 112 -11.31 -6.76 13.08
C ALA A 112 -12.27 -5.68 13.58
N ASP A 113 -11.71 -4.63 14.20
CA ASP A 113 -12.48 -3.46 14.63
C ASP A 113 -12.73 -2.52 13.43
N PRO A 114 -13.96 -2.39 12.92
CA PRO A 114 -14.26 -1.55 11.75
C PRO A 114 -13.86 -0.09 11.94
N SER A 115 -13.85 0.41 13.18
CA SER A 115 -13.47 1.78 13.48
C SER A 115 -12.01 2.08 13.16
N LYS A 116 -11.15 1.05 13.19
CA LYS A 116 -9.72 1.13 12.87
C LYS A 116 -9.41 0.88 11.39
N CYS A 117 -10.40 0.39 10.63
CA CYS A 117 -10.26 -0.01 9.23
C CYS A 117 -11.07 0.89 8.27
N LYS A 118 -11.40 2.11 8.68
CA LYS A 118 -12.30 3.02 7.93
C LYS A 118 -11.85 3.23 6.48
N LEU A 119 -10.55 3.48 6.25
CA LEU A 119 -10.02 3.67 4.91
C LEU A 119 -10.17 2.40 4.06
N VAL A 120 -9.72 1.26 4.61
CA VAL A 120 -9.79 -0.06 3.95
C VAL A 120 -11.23 -0.41 3.57
N LEU A 121 -12.18 -0.18 4.48
CA LEU A 121 -13.60 -0.40 4.23
C LEU A 121 -14.12 0.51 3.10
N LYS A 122 -13.74 1.77 3.11
CA LYS A 122 -14.14 2.71 2.06
C LYS A 122 -13.55 2.31 0.71
N MET A 123 -12.25 1.97 0.65
CA MET A 123 -11.58 1.48 -0.57
C MET A 123 -12.23 0.20 -1.11
N SER A 124 -12.70 -0.68 -0.23
CA SER A 124 -13.30 -1.96 -0.62
C SER A 124 -14.74 -1.82 -1.16
N ASN A 125 -15.51 -0.89 -0.59
CA ASN A 125 -16.95 -0.75 -0.89
C ASN A 125 -17.28 0.36 -1.88
N ASP A 126 -16.36 1.30 -2.13
CA ASP A 126 -16.54 2.44 -3.02
C ASP A 126 -15.47 2.39 -4.11
N LEU A 127 -15.81 1.82 -5.26
CA LEU A 127 -14.87 1.67 -6.38
C LEU A 127 -14.42 3.02 -6.92
N ALA A 128 -15.31 4.00 -7.03
CA ALA A 128 -14.94 5.33 -7.54
C ALA A 128 -13.92 6.01 -6.61
N PHE A 129 -14.09 5.87 -5.29
CA PHE A 129 -13.12 6.38 -4.32
C PHE A 129 -11.76 5.66 -4.42
N TYR A 130 -11.78 4.35 -4.67
CA TYR A 130 -10.56 3.57 -4.90
C TYR A 130 -9.82 4.00 -6.16
N GLU A 131 -10.54 4.10 -7.30
CA GLU A 131 -9.98 4.54 -8.58
C GLU A 131 -9.37 5.94 -8.47
N GLU A 132 -10.06 6.88 -7.81
CA GLU A 132 -9.55 8.23 -7.57
C GLU A 132 -8.26 8.21 -6.75
N ALA A 133 -8.19 7.39 -5.71
CA ALA A 133 -6.98 7.25 -4.90
C ALA A 133 -5.81 6.70 -5.72
N VAL A 134 -6.06 5.69 -6.57
CA VAL A 134 -5.04 5.12 -7.47
C VAL A 134 -4.56 6.16 -8.49
N LYS A 135 -5.48 6.95 -9.07
CA LYS A 135 -5.14 8.00 -10.04
C LYS A 135 -4.25 9.10 -9.44
N ARG A 136 -4.44 9.46 -8.17
CA ARG A 136 -3.57 10.42 -7.46
C ARG A 136 -2.10 10.02 -7.42
N LEU A 137 -1.78 8.74 -7.58
CA LEU A 137 -0.39 8.28 -7.67
C LEU A 137 0.32 8.78 -8.95
N ALA A 138 -0.43 9.18 -9.97
CA ALA A 138 0.14 9.78 -11.19
C ALA A 138 0.97 11.04 -10.89
N ASP A 139 0.62 11.80 -9.85
CA ASP A 139 1.29 13.03 -9.47
C ASP A 139 2.68 12.80 -8.83
N TYR A 140 2.99 11.56 -8.44
CA TYR A 140 4.24 11.20 -7.74
C TYR A 140 5.16 10.40 -8.65
N ARG A 141 6.35 10.92 -8.94
CA ARG A 141 7.29 10.32 -9.90
C ARG A 141 7.68 8.88 -9.56
N ASP A 142 7.94 8.61 -8.30
CA ASP A 142 8.57 7.37 -7.84
C ASP A 142 7.57 6.37 -7.23
N LEU A 143 6.28 6.76 -7.11
CA LEU A 143 5.23 5.88 -6.61
C LEU A 143 4.54 5.19 -7.79
N ILE A 144 4.60 3.86 -7.83
CA ILE A 144 4.00 3.03 -8.87
C ILE A 144 2.63 2.54 -8.35
N PRO A 145 1.53 2.86 -9.05
CA PRO A 145 0.20 2.40 -8.64
C PRO A 145 0.08 0.88 -8.73
N VAL A 146 -0.43 0.27 -7.66
CA VAL A 146 -0.85 -1.13 -7.66
C VAL A 146 -2.37 -1.17 -7.74
N ILE A 147 -2.89 -1.86 -8.74
CA ILE A 147 -4.32 -2.10 -8.90
C ILE A 147 -4.59 -3.51 -8.39
N SER A 148 -5.25 -3.61 -7.22
CA SER A 148 -5.57 -4.89 -6.60
C SER A 148 -6.93 -5.39 -7.06
N VAL A 149 -6.94 -6.54 -7.76
CA VAL A 149 -8.13 -7.29 -8.12
C VAL A 149 -8.40 -8.30 -7.00
N ILE A 150 -9.58 -8.22 -6.40
CA ILE A 150 -9.99 -9.08 -5.29
C ILE A 150 -11.31 -9.73 -5.68
N ASP A 151 -11.27 -11.03 -5.95
CA ASP A 151 -12.39 -11.79 -6.50
C ASP A 151 -13.65 -11.68 -5.64
N GLU A 152 -13.48 -11.74 -4.31
CA GLU A 152 -14.62 -11.69 -3.41
C GLU A 152 -15.33 -10.33 -3.35
N LEU A 153 -14.67 -9.27 -3.80
CA LEU A 153 -15.32 -7.95 -3.91
C LEU A 153 -16.11 -7.78 -5.19
N SER A 154 -15.72 -8.52 -6.27
CA SER A 154 -16.38 -8.54 -7.61
C SER A 154 -16.72 -7.16 -8.19
N ASN A 155 -16.09 -6.10 -7.69
CA ASN A 155 -16.41 -4.73 -8.08
C ASN A 155 -15.44 -4.12 -9.10
N LEU A 156 -14.34 -4.82 -9.44
CA LEU A 156 -13.39 -4.42 -10.47
C LEU A 156 -13.43 -5.47 -11.60
N SER A 157 -14.31 -5.25 -12.56
CA SER A 157 -14.43 -6.13 -13.73
C SER A 157 -13.22 -5.98 -14.66
N PRO A 158 -12.93 -6.95 -15.54
CA PRO A 158 -11.87 -6.83 -16.55
C PRO A 158 -11.97 -5.51 -17.35
N LYS A 159 -13.17 -5.14 -17.79
CA LYS A 159 -13.41 -3.88 -18.51
C LYS A 159 -13.07 -2.63 -17.67
N SER A 160 -13.40 -2.64 -16.39
CA SER A 160 -13.07 -1.53 -15.48
C SER A 160 -11.56 -1.44 -15.22
N LEU A 161 -10.90 -2.60 -15.07
CA LEU A 161 -9.45 -2.68 -14.92
C LEU A 161 -8.73 -2.13 -16.16
N GLU A 162 -9.14 -2.58 -17.36
CA GLU A 162 -8.62 -2.07 -18.63
C GLU A 162 -8.76 -0.54 -18.73
N ALA A 163 -9.95 -0.02 -18.46
CA ALA A 163 -10.21 1.41 -18.50
C ALA A 163 -9.32 2.19 -17.53
N LEU A 164 -9.10 1.69 -16.31
CA LEU A 164 -8.25 2.32 -15.30
C LEU A 164 -6.78 2.32 -15.73
N ILE A 165 -6.27 1.21 -16.28
CA ILE A 165 -4.89 1.13 -16.79
C ILE A 165 -4.69 2.15 -17.91
N LEU A 166 -5.60 2.20 -18.88
CA LEU A 166 -5.51 3.12 -20.02
C LEU A 166 -5.57 4.59 -19.57
N GLU A 167 -6.38 4.89 -18.55
CA GLU A 167 -6.46 6.24 -17.99
C GLU A 167 -5.17 6.62 -17.25
N LEU A 168 -4.60 5.73 -16.44
CA LEU A 168 -3.32 5.96 -15.78
C LEU A 168 -2.20 6.21 -16.78
N ARG A 169 -2.15 5.49 -17.88
CA ARG A 169 -1.14 5.68 -18.93
C ARG A 169 -1.28 7.04 -19.65
N LYS A 170 -2.52 7.51 -19.84
CA LYS A 170 -2.77 8.84 -20.44
C LYS A 170 -2.31 9.97 -19.52
N THR A 171 -2.55 9.84 -18.22
CA THR A 171 -2.26 10.91 -17.25
C THR A 171 -0.80 10.96 -16.83
N SER A 172 -0.08 9.83 -16.84
CA SER A 172 1.27 9.70 -16.25
C SER A 172 2.38 9.41 -17.26
N SER A 173 2.22 9.71 -18.55
CA SER A 173 3.27 9.60 -19.58
C SER A 173 3.99 8.23 -19.57
N ASN A 174 3.24 7.13 -19.66
CA ASN A 174 3.74 5.75 -19.64
C ASN A 174 4.43 5.31 -18.33
N LYS A 175 4.02 5.85 -17.20
CA LYS A 175 4.47 5.37 -15.90
C LYS A 175 4.13 3.89 -15.73
N PRO A 176 5.04 3.10 -15.13
CA PRO A 176 4.73 1.71 -14.79
C PRO A 176 3.49 1.58 -13.94
N VAL A 177 2.75 0.50 -14.13
CA VAL A 177 1.64 0.08 -13.28
C VAL A 177 1.92 -1.32 -12.76
N ALA A 178 1.31 -1.66 -11.63
CA ALA A 178 1.32 -3.02 -11.12
C ALA A 178 -0.11 -3.54 -11.00
N ILE A 179 -0.33 -4.79 -11.38
CA ILE A 179 -1.59 -5.48 -11.14
C ILE A 179 -1.34 -6.55 -10.08
N ARG A 180 -2.13 -6.55 -9.02
CA ARG A 180 -2.11 -7.58 -7.97
C ARG A 180 -3.38 -8.40 -8.07
N ILE A 181 -3.23 -9.70 -8.34
CA ILE A 181 -4.33 -10.65 -8.52
C ILE A 181 -4.06 -11.94 -7.75
N SER A 182 -5.13 -12.64 -7.35
CA SER A 182 -5.09 -14.00 -6.78
C SER A 182 -5.58 -15.06 -7.77
N THR A 183 -6.27 -14.66 -8.82
CA THR A 183 -6.80 -15.47 -9.90
C THR A 183 -6.62 -14.69 -11.20
N TYR A 184 -6.09 -15.31 -12.24
CA TYR A 184 -5.86 -14.66 -13.54
C TYR A 184 -7.00 -14.96 -14.55
N GLU A 185 -7.85 -15.93 -14.27
CA GLU A 185 -8.96 -16.32 -15.13
C GLU A 185 -9.88 -15.13 -15.45
N GLY A 186 -10.09 -14.91 -16.74
CA GLY A 186 -10.87 -13.78 -17.26
C GLY A 186 -10.10 -12.45 -17.36
N TYR A 187 -8.83 -12.42 -16.98
CA TYR A 187 -7.95 -11.25 -17.11
C TYR A 187 -6.78 -11.47 -18.07
N GLU A 188 -6.68 -12.64 -18.71
CA GLU A 188 -5.55 -13.08 -19.54
C GLU A 188 -5.20 -12.04 -20.61
N HIS A 189 -6.19 -11.52 -21.34
CA HIS A 189 -5.99 -10.52 -22.38
C HIS A 189 -5.45 -9.19 -21.83
N ILE A 190 -5.81 -8.82 -20.60
CA ILE A 190 -5.29 -7.61 -19.95
C ILE A 190 -3.82 -7.81 -19.57
N LEU A 191 -3.51 -8.98 -19.03
CA LEU A 191 -2.17 -9.31 -18.58
C LEU A 191 -1.20 -9.44 -19.77
N SER A 192 -1.62 -10.05 -20.89
CA SER A 192 -0.79 -10.24 -22.07
C SER A 192 -0.71 -8.99 -22.96
N ASP A 193 -1.82 -8.26 -23.13
CA ASP A 193 -1.91 -7.23 -24.16
C ASP A 193 -1.64 -5.82 -23.61
N LEU A 194 -1.92 -5.57 -22.34
CA LEU A 194 -1.79 -4.23 -21.76
C LEU A 194 -0.57 -4.05 -20.85
N LEU A 195 0.01 -5.11 -20.30
CA LEU A 195 1.20 -4.97 -19.49
C LEU A 195 2.45 -4.97 -20.36
N GLY A 196 3.32 -3.97 -20.14
CA GLY A 196 4.60 -3.83 -20.83
C GLY A 196 5.78 -4.26 -19.94
N PRO A 197 7.02 -4.19 -20.49
CA PRO A 197 8.22 -4.69 -19.80
C PRO A 197 8.61 -3.92 -18.54
N ASP A 198 8.09 -2.71 -18.35
CA ASP A 198 8.34 -1.91 -17.14
C ASP A 198 7.26 -2.10 -16.07
N ASP A 199 6.18 -2.81 -16.39
CA ASP A 199 5.06 -3.07 -15.49
C ASP A 199 5.32 -4.27 -14.58
N TYR A 200 4.41 -4.48 -13.62
CA TYR A 200 4.51 -5.57 -12.65
C TYR A 200 3.21 -6.37 -12.59
N LEU A 201 3.34 -7.68 -12.63
CA LEU A 201 2.29 -8.61 -12.25
C LEU A 201 2.62 -9.20 -10.88
N ILE A 202 1.79 -8.91 -9.88
CA ILE A 202 1.91 -9.45 -8.53
C ILE A 202 0.87 -10.55 -8.38
N TYR A 203 1.31 -11.80 -8.43
CA TYR A 203 0.45 -12.94 -8.17
C TYR A 203 0.43 -13.24 -6.67
N ASP A 204 -0.69 -12.92 -6.01
CA ASP A 204 -0.87 -13.04 -4.57
C ASP A 204 -1.54 -14.38 -4.23
N ILE A 205 -0.73 -15.35 -3.85
CA ILE A 205 -1.22 -16.67 -3.43
C ILE A 205 -1.75 -16.69 -1.99
N ASN A 206 -1.77 -15.54 -1.33
CA ASN A 206 -2.23 -15.37 0.05
C ASN A 206 -1.50 -16.32 1.03
N GLU A 207 -2.25 -17.23 1.68
CA GLU A 207 -1.75 -18.22 2.66
C GLU A 207 -1.49 -19.59 2.02
N THR A 208 -1.69 -19.72 0.71
CA THR A 208 -1.55 -20.99 0.00
C THR A 208 -0.07 -21.32 -0.19
N PRO A 209 0.38 -22.54 0.12
CA PRO A 209 1.76 -22.94 -0.14
C PRO A 209 2.10 -22.84 -1.64
N PRO A 210 3.25 -22.27 -2.04
CA PRO A 210 3.65 -22.19 -3.45
C PRO A 210 3.59 -23.50 -4.20
N ALA A 211 3.98 -24.60 -3.54
CA ALA A 211 3.97 -25.94 -4.14
C ALA A 211 2.58 -26.43 -4.59
N SER A 212 1.50 -25.88 -4.04
CA SER A 212 0.13 -26.23 -4.44
C SER A 212 -0.41 -25.38 -5.61
N ARG A 213 0.41 -24.48 -6.15
CA ARG A 213 0.05 -23.56 -7.23
C ARG A 213 0.97 -23.68 -8.45
N ILE A 214 1.72 -24.78 -8.56
CA ILE A 214 2.72 -24.97 -9.64
C ILE A 214 2.02 -24.95 -11.01
N GLU A 215 0.89 -25.64 -11.17
CA GLU A 215 0.13 -25.68 -12.42
C GLU A 215 -0.29 -24.26 -12.86
N GLU A 216 -0.76 -23.44 -11.92
CA GLU A 216 -1.14 -22.05 -12.20
C GLU A 216 0.08 -21.18 -12.59
N PHE A 217 1.26 -21.47 -12.05
CA PHE A 217 2.49 -20.77 -12.44
C PHE A 217 2.93 -21.13 -13.85
N ASP A 218 2.79 -22.41 -14.24
CA ASP A 218 3.10 -22.86 -15.58
C ASP A 218 2.13 -22.22 -16.60
N GLU A 219 0.83 -22.19 -16.30
CA GLU A 219 -0.17 -21.52 -17.12
C GLU A 219 0.06 -20.01 -17.26
N LEU A 220 0.44 -19.33 -16.17
CA LEU A 220 0.81 -17.90 -16.22
C LEU A 220 2.07 -17.67 -17.07
N ALA A 221 3.04 -18.58 -17.01
CA ALA A 221 4.24 -18.51 -17.84
C ALA A 221 3.92 -18.65 -19.33
N ASP A 222 2.94 -19.48 -19.67
CA ASP A 222 2.48 -19.70 -21.05
C ASP A 222 1.75 -18.47 -21.65
N LEU A 223 1.26 -17.56 -20.82
CA LEU A 223 0.69 -16.28 -21.29
C LEU A 223 1.73 -15.31 -21.84
N HIS A 224 3.03 -15.61 -21.67
CA HIS A 224 4.14 -14.75 -22.15
C HIS A 224 4.02 -13.28 -21.79
N ILE A 225 3.59 -13.01 -20.55
CA ILE A 225 3.37 -11.65 -20.04
C ILE A 225 4.70 -10.89 -20.04
N ALA A 226 4.73 -9.72 -20.67
CA ALA A 226 5.94 -8.91 -20.77
C ALA A 226 6.40 -8.29 -19.44
N ALA A 227 5.50 -8.16 -18.47
CA ALA A 227 5.74 -7.51 -17.17
C ALA A 227 6.67 -8.30 -16.25
N HIS A 228 7.23 -7.59 -15.26
CA HIS A 228 7.96 -8.24 -14.17
C HIS A 228 7.00 -9.05 -13.30
N SER A 229 7.19 -10.37 -13.25
CA SER A 229 6.37 -11.25 -12.40
C SER A 229 6.89 -11.27 -10.97
N VAL A 230 5.99 -11.10 -10.01
CA VAL A 230 6.24 -11.10 -8.57
C VAL A 230 5.31 -12.10 -7.90
N LEU A 231 5.87 -13.08 -7.21
CA LEU A 231 5.10 -13.97 -6.35
C LEU A 231 4.99 -13.33 -4.96
N LEU A 232 3.75 -13.11 -4.51
CA LEU A 232 3.48 -12.63 -3.17
C LEU A 232 2.83 -13.74 -2.33
N CYS A 233 3.51 -14.14 -1.27
CA CYS A 233 3.01 -15.06 -0.27
C CYS A 233 2.88 -14.31 1.06
N SER A 234 1.66 -14.19 1.58
CA SER A 234 1.37 -13.43 2.80
C SER A 234 0.70 -14.32 3.83
N PRO A 235 1.46 -15.12 4.60
CA PRO A 235 0.87 -15.93 5.66
C PRO A 235 0.20 -15.02 6.70
N ARG A 236 -1.12 -15.17 6.87
CA ARG A 236 -1.94 -14.30 7.71
C ARG A 236 -2.21 -14.86 9.10
N LYS A 237 -1.83 -16.11 9.36
CA LYS A 237 -2.07 -16.73 10.65
C LYS A 237 -1.09 -16.19 11.70
N ARG A 238 -1.64 -15.40 12.64
CA ARG A 238 -0.88 -14.90 13.79
C ARG A 238 -0.44 -15.99 14.77
N ASP A 239 -1.14 -17.12 14.78
CA ASP A 239 -0.99 -18.15 15.81
C ASP A 239 0.21 -19.07 15.57
N ASP A 240 0.67 -19.19 14.33
CA ASP A 240 1.80 -20.06 14.00
C ASP A 240 3.18 -19.37 14.12
N GLY A 241 3.19 -18.03 14.27
CA GLY A 241 4.42 -17.25 14.37
C GLY A 241 5.33 -17.46 13.15
N ASN A 242 6.62 -17.12 13.29
CA ASN A 242 7.62 -17.38 12.25
C ASN A 242 8.09 -18.83 12.19
N LYS A 243 7.51 -19.73 12.97
CA LYS A 243 7.94 -21.14 13.04
C LYS A 243 7.78 -21.91 11.74
N VAL A 244 6.82 -21.50 10.88
CA VAL A 244 6.62 -22.12 9.55
C VAL A 244 7.79 -21.86 8.60
N TYR A 245 8.61 -20.84 8.87
CA TYR A 245 9.77 -20.49 8.04
C TYR A 245 11.08 -21.12 8.53
N GLU A 246 11.10 -21.72 9.73
CA GLU A 246 12.29 -22.37 10.28
C GLU A 246 12.57 -23.75 9.63
N ASP A 247 11.59 -24.35 8.96
CA ASP A 247 11.68 -25.68 8.36
C ASP A 247 12.06 -25.70 6.87
N GLY A 248 12.68 -24.64 6.36
CA GLY A 248 13.38 -24.68 5.07
C GLY A 248 12.49 -24.75 3.82
N CYS A 249 11.29 -24.23 3.85
CA CYS A 249 10.44 -24.02 2.67
C CYS A 249 10.80 -22.70 1.94
N PHE A 250 12.01 -22.67 1.37
CA PHE A 250 12.43 -21.74 0.31
C PHE A 250 12.93 -22.56 -0.86
#